data_20a96f9fd4d0d6a55328c21268fe7321
#
_entry.id   20a96f9fd4d0d6a55328c21268fe7321
#
_cell.length_a   1.000
_cell.length_b   1.000
_cell.length_c   1.000
_cell.angle_alpha   90.00
_cell.angle_beta   90.00
_cell.angle_gamma   90.00
#
_symmetry.space_group_name_H-M   'P 1'
#
loop_
_entity.id
_entity.type
_entity.pdbx_description
1 polymer ?
#
loop_
_entity_poly.entity_id
_entity_poly.type
_entity_poly.pdbx_seq_one_letter_code
_entity_poly.pdbx_strand_id
1 'polypeptide(L)'
;RAWSPKNWGYDGLKPNGSDLVPSTLDWNLWLGTAEERPFKENIYHPANWRKLIDFGCGTLGDMGVHIFDTPYNALALDVPNTIKNRCRKPNGFGYPEKNEVIFTFPGTQYTTENFEWVWHDGKGAPKPHKELRLPNKEKLPLQGAMFMGEKGRLLLPHFMESPRLIVDGEYQPIEVKKFDPEGKLGISVNDYERDAPKHYHQFVEACLGRDETSAPFSYSSRLTETILLGVIAGRFPNKTLHWDSQKAVFKENEANVFLKGMERKF
;
A
#
# COMPACT_ATOMS: atom_id res chain seq x y z
N ARG A 1 12.97 2.07 -1.52
CA ARG A 1 12.38 0.72 -1.51
C ARG A 1 11.49 0.55 -0.30
N ALA A 2 10.33 -0.07 -0.47
CA ALA A 2 9.39 -0.35 0.62
C ALA A 2 8.98 -1.82 0.56
N TRP A 3 8.62 -2.41 1.70
CA TRP A 3 8.32 -3.84 1.74
C TRP A 3 7.41 -4.26 2.88
N SER A 4 6.70 -5.39 2.65
CA SER A 4 5.96 -6.14 3.66
C SER A 4 6.03 -7.65 3.35
N PRO A 5 6.34 -8.53 4.31
CA PRO A 5 6.30 -9.97 4.11
C PRO A 5 4.88 -10.54 4.16
N LYS A 6 3.87 -9.72 4.42
CA LYS A 6 2.47 -10.15 4.39
C LYS A 6 2.11 -10.72 3.03
N ASN A 7 1.18 -11.64 3.03
CA ASN A 7 0.69 -12.31 1.82
C ASN A 7 -0.84 -12.34 1.81
N TRP A 8 -1.41 -11.39 1.11
CA TRP A 8 -2.82 -11.39 0.71
C TRP A 8 -2.94 -11.76 -0.76
N GLY A 9 -2.31 -12.88 -1.14
CA GLY A 9 -2.44 -13.51 -2.44
C GLY A 9 -3.14 -14.86 -2.34
N TYR A 10 -3.63 -15.36 -3.48
CA TYR A 10 -4.26 -16.67 -3.61
C TYR A 10 -3.96 -17.27 -4.97
N ASP A 11 -3.20 -18.36 -4.98
CA ASP A 11 -2.75 -19.06 -6.19
C ASP A 11 -3.70 -20.17 -6.64
N GLY A 12 -4.68 -20.51 -5.80
CA GLY A 12 -5.67 -21.52 -6.12
C GLY A 12 -6.63 -21.10 -7.25
N LEU A 13 -7.32 -22.09 -7.79
CA LEU A 13 -8.40 -21.88 -8.75
C LEU A 13 -9.65 -21.36 -8.05
N LYS A 14 -10.57 -20.76 -8.82
CA LYS A 14 -11.91 -20.44 -8.33
C LYS A 14 -12.53 -21.73 -7.78
N PRO A 15 -13.01 -21.73 -6.53
CA PRO A 15 -13.53 -22.95 -5.89
C PRO A 15 -14.80 -23.43 -6.58
N ASN A 16 -14.94 -24.75 -6.65
CA ASN A 16 -16.16 -25.41 -7.16
C ASN A 16 -17.07 -25.83 -6.00
N GLY A 17 -18.36 -26.01 -6.31
CA GLY A 17 -19.38 -26.44 -5.34
C GLY A 17 -19.75 -25.35 -4.32
N SER A 18 -20.56 -25.73 -3.34
CA SER A 18 -21.07 -24.85 -2.29
C SER A 18 -20.94 -25.50 -0.93
N ASP A 19 -20.72 -24.70 0.09
CA ASP A 19 -20.81 -25.11 1.49
C ASP A 19 -22.06 -24.47 2.13
N LEU A 20 -22.46 -24.95 3.29
CA LEU A 20 -23.60 -24.39 4.01
C LEU A 20 -23.24 -22.98 4.51
N VAL A 21 -24.08 -22.02 4.19
CA VAL A 21 -23.93 -20.65 4.71
C VAL A 21 -24.22 -20.67 6.22
N PRO A 22 -23.30 -20.15 7.08
CA PRO A 22 -23.58 -20.01 8.50
C PRO A 22 -24.87 -19.23 8.75
N SER A 23 -25.69 -19.66 9.71
CA SER A 23 -26.97 -19.00 10.02
C SER A 23 -26.83 -17.53 10.49
N THR A 24 -25.63 -17.15 10.89
CA THR A 24 -25.29 -15.77 11.32
C THR A 24 -24.80 -14.88 10.18
N LEU A 25 -24.72 -15.40 8.95
CA LEU A 25 -24.20 -14.67 7.79
C LEU A 25 -25.28 -14.56 6.71
N ASP A 26 -25.68 -13.33 6.39
CA ASP A 26 -26.43 -13.06 5.16
C ASP A 26 -25.43 -12.99 4.00
N TRP A 27 -25.36 -14.11 3.25
CA TRP A 27 -24.39 -14.23 2.16
C TRP A 27 -24.65 -13.27 1.02
N ASN A 28 -25.90 -12.96 0.73
CA ASN A 28 -26.27 -12.03 -0.33
C ASN A 28 -25.84 -10.59 0.01
N LEU A 29 -26.10 -10.15 1.24
CA LEU A 29 -25.62 -8.84 1.71
C LEU A 29 -24.09 -8.80 1.76
N TRP A 30 -23.44 -9.90 2.17
CA TRP A 30 -21.99 -9.95 2.21
C TRP A 30 -21.36 -9.82 0.81
N LEU A 31 -21.94 -10.41 -0.22
CA LEU A 31 -21.48 -10.28 -1.61
C LEU A 31 -21.53 -8.83 -2.12
N GLY A 32 -22.45 -8.03 -1.62
CA GLY A 32 -22.61 -6.65 -2.06
C GLY A 32 -22.84 -6.55 -3.56
N THR A 33 -22.05 -5.76 -4.25
CA THR A 33 -22.13 -5.56 -5.71
C THR A 33 -21.40 -6.62 -6.53
N ALA A 34 -20.70 -7.57 -5.89
CA ALA A 34 -19.99 -8.63 -6.60
C ALA A 34 -20.97 -9.63 -7.23
N GLU A 35 -20.51 -10.33 -8.28
CA GLU A 35 -21.27 -11.38 -8.95
C GLU A 35 -21.74 -12.45 -7.95
N GLU A 36 -22.98 -12.91 -8.08
CA GLU A 36 -23.53 -14.02 -7.29
C GLU A 36 -22.71 -15.28 -7.46
N ARG A 37 -22.43 -15.92 -6.32
CA ARG A 37 -21.64 -17.15 -6.27
C ARG A 37 -21.95 -17.96 -5.01
N PRO A 38 -21.72 -19.28 -5.07
CA PRO A 38 -21.88 -20.13 -3.91
C PRO A 38 -20.92 -19.74 -2.77
N PHE A 39 -21.40 -19.87 -1.54
CA PHE A 39 -20.53 -19.76 -0.38
C PHE A 39 -19.53 -20.91 -0.34
N LYS A 40 -18.30 -20.60 0.03
CA LYS A 40 -17.24 -21.59 0.33
C LYS A 40 -16.54 -21.17 1.61
N GLU A 41 -16.53 -22.08 2.57
CA GLU A 41 -15.84 -21.88 3.84
C GLU A 41 -14.35 -21.63 3.63
N ASN A 42 -13.77 -20.77 4.45
CA ASN A 42 -12.34 -20.40 4.43
C ASN A 42 -11.81 -19.74 3.13
N ILE A 43 -12.68 -19.49 2.13
CA ILE A 43 -12.28 -18.78 0.91
C ILE A 43 -12.51 -17.28 1.03
N TYR A 44 -13.68 -16.86 1.51
CA TYR A 44 -14.09 -15.46 1.52
C TYR A 44 -13.97 -14.82 2.90
N HIS A 45 -14.54 -15.43 3.91
CA HIS A 45 -14.68 -14.91 5.27
C HIS A 45 -14.13 -15.92 6.29
N PRO A 46 -13.56 -15.47 7.42
CA PRO A 46 -13.13 -14.09 7.71
C PRO A 46 -11.80 -13.72 7.02
N ALA A 47 -11.58 -12.42 6.80
CA ALA A 47 -10.31 -11.83 6.33
C ALA A 47 -9.78 -12.28 4.95
N ASN A 48 -10.13 -13.46 4.44
CA ASN A 48 -9.60 -14.01 3.18
C ASN A 48 -10.04 -13.24 1.93
N TRP A 49 -11.12 -12.47 2.01
CA TRP A 49 -11.61 -11.59 0.94
C TRP A 49 -10.51 -10.65 0.41
N ARG A 50 -9.54 -10.26 1.24
CA ARG A 50 -8.40 -9.41 0.85
C ARG A 50 -7.58 -9.99 -0.30
N LYS A 51 -7.58 -11.32 -0.42
CA LYS A 51 -6.83 -12.08 -1.43
C LYS A 51 -7.52 -12.11 -2.79
N LEU A 52 -8.81 -11.77 -2.82
CA LEU A 52 -9.68 -12.01 -3.96
C LEU A 52 -9.96 -10.72 -4.73
N ILE A 53 -9.97 -10.86 -6.04
CA ILE A 53 -10.05 -9.77 -7.00
C ILE A 53 -11.32 -8.93 -6.85
N ASP A 54 -12.46 -9.58 -6.55
CA ASP A 54 -13.77 -8.94 -6.48
C ASP A 54 -14.04 -8.25 -5.15
N PHE A 55 -13.20 -8.48 -4.12
CA PHE A 55 -13.47 -8.01 -2.77
C PHE A 55 -12.33 -7.23 -2.14
N GLY A 56 -11.10 -7.47 -2.54
CA GLY A 56 -9.92 -6.84 -1.97
C GLY A 56 -8.99 -6.27 -3.02
N CYS A 57 -7.82 -5.82 -2.56
CA CYS A 57 -6.77 -5.25 -3.40
C CYS A 57 -5.40 -5.93 -3.20
N GLY A 58 -5.39 -7.16 -2.64
CA GLY A 58 -4.15 -7.90 -2.37
C GLY A 58 -3.26 -7.22 -1.32
N THR A 59 -2.01 -7.66 -1.25
CA THR A 59 -1.08 -7.15 -0.23
C THR A 59 -0.71 -5.69 -0.44
N LEU A 60 -0.51 -5.24 -1.67
CA LEU A 60 -0.19 -3.84 -1.95
C LEU A 60 -1.34 -2.92 -1.52
N GLY A 61 -2.59 -3.27 -1.85
CA GLY A 61 -3.74 -2.45 -1.46
C GLY A 61 -3.97 -2.43 0.05
N ASP A 62 -3.76 -3.55 0.74
CA ASP A 62 -3.92 -3.67 2.19
C ASP A 62 -2.80 -2.96 2.96
N MET A 63 -1.53 -3.18 2.56
CA MET A 63 -0.36 -2.70 3.29
C MET A 63 0.26 -1.43 2.74
N GLY A 64 -0.01 -1.10 1.49
CA GLY A 64 0.62 0.03 0.82
C GLY A 64 0.37 1.34 1.55
N VAL A 65 -0.87 1.62 1.93
CA VAL A 65 -1.24 2.84 2.63
C VAL A 65 -0.44 3.03 3.94
N HIS A 66 -0.18 1.96 4.67
CA HIS A 66 0.55 2.01 5.94
C HIS A 66 2.04 2.34 5.77
N ILE A 67 2.64 1.93 4.67
CA ILE A 67 4.09 2.03 4.46
C ILE A 67 4.44 3.17 3.50
N PHE A 68 3.53 3.53 2.59
CA PHE A 68 3.74 4.61 1.63
C PHE A 68 3.47 5.98 2.24
N ASP A 69 2.53 6.11 3.17
CA ASP A 69 2.02 7.38 3.65
C ASP A 69 3.15 8.35 4.06
N THR A 70 3.95 7.99 5.04
CA THR A 70 5.04 8.86 5.50
C THR A 70 6.05 9.21 4.40
N PRO A 71 6.62 8.24 3.63
CA PRO A 71 7.52 8.57 2.53
C PRO A 71 6.87 9.39 1.42
N TYR A 72 5.63 9.11 1.09
CA TYR A 72 4.90 9.81 0.03
C TYR A 72 4.73 11.29 0.35
N ASN A 73 4.32 11.58 1.58
CA ASN A 73 4.19 12.94 2.08
C ASN A 73 5.56 13.63 2.20
N ALA A 74 6.54 12.97 2.82
CA ALA A 74 7.88 13.54 3.04
C ALA A 74 8.62 13.90 1.74
N LEU A 75 8.38 13.16 0.67
CA LEU A 75 8.98 13.41 -0.65
C LEU A 75 8.09 14.28 -1.55
N ALA A 76 6.95 14.75 -1.06
CA ALA A 76 5.96 15.53 -1.81
C ALA A 76 5.59 14.86 -3.15
N LEU A 77 5.36 13.55 -3.12
CA LEU A 77 5.01 12.79 -4.32
C LEU A 77 3.57 13.07 -4.76
N ASP A 78 3.35 12.96 -6.05
CA ASP A 78 2.03 12.85 -6.67
C ASP A 78 1.91 11.45 -7.30
N VAL A 79 1.09 11.24 -8.29
CA VAL A 79 0.94 9.94 -8.93
C VAL A 79 2.11 9.60 -9.86
N PRO A 80 2.44 8.32 -10.05
CA PRO A 80 3.52 7.92 -10.92
C PRO A 80 3.15 8.06 -12.40
N ASN A 81 4.14 8.33 -13.25
CA ASN A 81 4.02 8.35 -14.69
C ASN A 81 3.96 6.93 -15.28
N THR A 82 4.70 6.00 -14.68
CA THR A 82 4.73 4.60 -15.12
C THR A 82 4.70 3.63 -13.97
N ILE A 83 4.09 2.47 -14.21
CA ILE A 83 3.97 1.40 -13.22
C ILE A 83 4.30 0.06 -13.90
N LYS A 84 5.11 -0.77 -13.24
CA LYS A 84 5.43 -2.12 -13.68
C LYS A 84 5.35 -3.08 -12.51
N ASN A 85 4.60 -4.16 -12.63
CA ASN A 85 4.54 -5.21 -11.61
C ASN A 85 5.19 -6.50 -12.12
N ARG A 86 6.16 -7.00 -11.39
CA ARG A 86 6.78 -8.31 -11.61
C ARG A 86 6.16 -9.32 -10.66
N CYS A 87 5.20 -10.06 -11.15
CA CYS A 87 4.46 -11.07 -10.40
C CYS A 87 4.10 -12.25 -11.29
N ARG A 88 3.44 -13.28 -10.74
CA ARG A 88 2.89 -14.36 -11.54
C ARG A 88 1.77 -13.88 -12.48
N LYS A 89 1.47 -14.68 -13.48
CA LYS A 89 0.30 -14.44 -14.34
C LYS A 89 -1.00 -14.47 -13.51
N PRO A 90 -1.96 -13.60 -13.83
CA PRO A 90 -3.28 -13.62 -13.21
C PRO A 90 -3.96 -14.98 -13.38
N ASN A 91 -4.66 -15.46 -12.35
CA ASN A 91 -5.50 -16.66 -12.38
C ASN A 91 -7.00 -16.34 -12.49
N GLY A 92 -7.35 -15.05 -12.62
CA GLY A 92 -8.72 -14.59 -12.75
C GLY A 92 -9.54 -14.58 -11.43
N PHE A 93 -8.95 -15.01 -10.29
CA PHE A 93 -9.66 -15.11 -9.03
C PHE A 93 -8.91 -14.44 -7.86
N GLY A 94 -7.63 -14.72 -7.71
CA GLY A 94 -6.83 -14.21 -6.59
C GLY A 94 -5.66 -13.34 -7.01
N TYR A 95 -5.28 -12.42 -6.13
CA TYR A 95 -4.09 -11.60 -6.28
C TYR A 95 -2.80 -12.43 -6.19
N PRO A 96 -1.68 -11.96 -6.78
CA PRO A 96 -0.38 -12.60 -6.63
C PRO A 96 0.08 -12.63 -5.17
N GLU A 97 0.76 -13.72 -4.78
CA GLU A 97 1.31 -13.95 -3.45
C GLU A 97 2.59 -13.14 -3.20
N LYS A 98 3.22 -12.68 -4.30
CA LYS A 98 4.45 -11.89 -4.28
C LYS A 98 4.40 -10.89 -5.42
N ASN A 99 4.72 -9.65 -5.08
CA ASN A 99 4.83 -8.58 -6.04
C ASN A 99 6.19 -7.87 -5.90
N GLU A 100 6.70 -7.40 -7.03
CA GLU A 100 7.70 -6.36 -7.10
C GLU A 100 7.15 -5.28 -8.01
N VAL A 101 6.64 -4.22 -7.40
CA VAL A 101 6.01 -3.12 -8.14
C VAL A 101 6.98 -1.95 -8.21
N ILE A 102 7.27 -1.51 -9.41
CA ILE A 102 8.14 -0.38 -9.70
C ILE A 102 7.26 0.76 -10.18
N PHE A 103 7.28 1.85 -9.44
CA PHE A 103 6.64 3.10 -9.79
C PHE A 103 7.71 4.09 -10.21
N THR A 104 7.50 4.82 -11.31
CA THR A 104 8.36 5.94 -11.70
C THR A 104 7.56 7.22 -11.59
N PHE A 105 7.98 8.08 -10.67
CA PHE A 105 7.35 9.36 -10.40
C PHE A 105 8.07 10.50 -11.16
N PRO A 106 7.38 11.58 -11.46
CA PRO A 106 8.06 12.84 -11.80
C PRO A 106 8.92 13.29 -10.62
N GLY A 107 9.98 14.01 -10.89
CA GLY A 107 10.84 14.58 -9.85
C GLY A 107 10.10 15.61 -9.00
N THR A 108 10.54 15.73 -7.75
CA THR A 108 10.10 16.78 -6.81
C THR A 108 11.32 17.55 -6.31
N GLN A 109 11.13 18.57 -5.49
CA GLN A 109 12.23 19.26 -4.83
C GLN A 109 13.08 18.36 -3.90
N TYR A 110 12.60 17.17 -3.56
CA TYR A 110 13.24 16.21 -2.65
C TYR A 110 13.74 14.96 -3.37
N THR A 111 13.50 14.81 -4.66
CA THR A 111 13.84 13.61 -5.42
C THR A 111 14.56 13.94 -6.71
N THR A 112 15.25 12.94 -7.26
CA THR A 112 15.77 13.02 -8.62
C THR A 112 14.61 13.04 -9.64
N GLU A 113 14.88 13.59 -10.81
CA GLU A 113 14.02 13.44 -11.96
C GLU A 113 13.81 11.95 -12.29
N ASN A 114 12.59 11.52 -12.61
CA ASN A 114 12.25 10.11 -12.78
C ASN A 114 12.52 9.24 -11.54
N PHE A 115 12.09 9.70 -10.37
CA PHE A 115 12.26 9.00 -9.11
C PHE A 115 11.61 7.62 -9.12
N GLU A 116 12.41 6.57 -8.83
CA GLU A 116 11.95 5.20 -8.79
C GLU A 116 11.62 4.76 -7.36
N TRP A 117 10.40 4.32 -7.16
CA TRP A 117 9.94 3.65 -5.93
C TRP A 117 9.68 2.17 -6.22
N VAL A 118 10.29 1.28 -5.44
CA VAL A 118 10.11 -0.18 -5.59
C VAL A 118 9.44 -0.73 -4.34
N TRP A 119 8.27 -1.32 -4.53
CA TRP A 119 7.53 -2.09 -3.53
C TRP A 119 7.82 -3.57 -3.67
N HIS A 120 8.00 -4.24 -2.54
CA HIS A 120 8.10 -5.70 -2.48
C HIS A 120 7.12 -6.26 -1.46
N ASP A 121 6.36 -7.29 -1.82
CA ASP A 121 5.54 -8.00 -0.85
C ASP A 121 5.64 -9.53 -0.94
N GLY A 122 5.02 -10.20 0.05
CA GLY A 122 4.97 -11.63 0.17
C GLY A 122 6.19 -12.25 0.84
N LYS A 123 6.16 -13.56 1.01
CA LYS A 123 7.21 -14.30 1.71
C LYS A 123 8.59 -14.05 1.08
N GLY A 124 9.53 -13.62 1.92
CA GLY A 124 10.89 -13.31 1.52
C GLY A 124 11.11 -11.89 1.02
N ALA A 125 10.11 -10.99 1.16
CA ALA A 125 10.30 -9.57 0.90
C ALA A 125 11.13 -8.89 2.01
N PRO A 126 11.96 -7.88 1.65
CA PRO A 126 12.31 -7.48 0.30
C PRO A 126 13.33 -8.42 -0.34
N LYS A 127 13.43 -8.42 -1.66
CA LYS A 127 14.54 -9.10 -2.33
C LYS A 127 15.89 -8.53 -1.89
N PRO A 128 16.94 -9.35 -1.76
CA PRO A 128 18.27 -8.88 -1.39
C PRO A 128 18.76 -7.75 -2.32
N HIS A 129 19.27 -6.69 -1.73
CA HIS A 129 19.84 -5.56 -2.46
C HIS A 129 20.96 -4.93 -1.63
N LYS A 130 22.02 -4.46 -2.29
CA LYS A 130 23.18 -3.88 -1.60
C LYS A 130 22.80 -2.71 -0.67
N GLU A 131 21.88 -1.86 -1.14
CA GLU A 131 21.40 -0.69 -0.40
C GLU A 131 20.49 -1.04 0.80
N LEU A 132 20.07 -2.29 0.93
CA LEU A 132 19.28 -2.75 2.07
C LEU A 132 20.14 -3.38 3.17
N ARG A 133 21.46 -3.43 2.99
CA ARG A 133 22.37 -3.93 4.03
C ARG A 133 22.48 -2.92 5.16
N LEU A 134 22.22 -3.37 6.37
CA LEU A 134 22.34 -2.55 7.57
C LEU A 134 23.74 -2.64 8.16
N PRO A 135 24.20 -1.61 8.93
CA PRO A 135 25.40 -1.70 9.75
C PRO A 135 25.39 -2.94 10.66
N ASN A 136 26.57 -3.39 11.08
CA ASN A 136 26.73 -4.52 12.00
C ASN A 136 26.06 -5.83 11.56
N LYS A 137 25.76 -5.97 10.25
CA LYS A 137 25.02 -7.12 9.68
C LYS A 137 23.63 -7.33 10.32
N GLU A 138 23.04 -6.28 10.84
CA GLU A 138 21.69 -6.33 11.39
C GLU A 138 20.68 -6.81 10.32
N LYS A 139 19.61 -7.44 10.80
CA LYS A 139 18.49 -7.82 9.94
C LYS A 139 17.59 -6.63 9.71
N LEU A 140 17.05 -6.53 8.50
CA LEU A 140 16.00 -5.57 8.19
C LEU A 140 14.77 -5.80 9.08
N PRO A 141 14.05 -4.73 9.45
CA PRO A 141 12.73 -4.87 10.04
C PRO A 141 11.81 -5.64 9.09
N LEU A 142 10.84 -6.35 9.64
CA LEU A 142 9.90 -7.15 8.84
C LEU A 142 9.19 -6.30 7.77
N GLN A 143 8.88 -5.06 8.11
CA GLN A 143 8.19 -4.12 7.25
C GLN A 143 8.86 -2.75 7.35
N GLY A 144 8.85 -1.98 6.27
CA GLY A 144 9.42 -0.65 6.29
C GLY A 144 9.74 -0.10 4.92
N ALA A 145 10.45 1.03 4.94
CA ALA A 145 10.98 1.69 3.75
C ALA A 145 12.45 2.08 3.95
N MET A 146 13.21 2.08 2.88
CA MET A 146 14.58 2.58 2.81
C MET A 146 14.66 3.66 1.75
N PHE A 147 14.95 4.87 2.17
CA PHE A 147 15.32 5.98 1.28
C PHE A 147 16.80 5.86 0.93
N MET A 148 17.12 6.09 -0.33
CA MET A 148 18.47 6.04 -0.87
C MET A 148 18.80 7.39 -1.46
N GLY A 149 19.53 8.21 -0.70
CA GLY A 149 19.90 9.57 -1.07
C GLY A 149 21.39 9.67 -1.40
N GLU A 150 21.80 10.84 -1.93
CA GLU A 150 23.18 11.12 -2.29
C GLU A 150 24.12 11.13 -1.07
N LYS A 151 23.63 11.55 0.08
CA LYS A 151 24.43 11.70 1.32
C LYS A 151 24.30 10.53 2.28
N GLY A 152 23.53 9.50 1.91
CA GLY A 152 23.30 8.36 2.77
C GLY A 152 21.93 7.72 2.55
N ARG A 153 21.55 6.88 3.49
CA ARG A 153 20.30 6.13 3.47
C ARG A 153 19.52 6.40 4.76
N LEU A 154 18.20 6.44 4.64
CA LEU A 154 17.32 6.54 5.80
C LEU A 154 16.42 5.33 5.84
N LEU A 155 16.56 4.50 6.88
CA LEU A 155 15.65 3.40 7.18
C LEU A 155 14.47 3.95 7.98
N LEU A 156 13.27 3.67 7.49
CA LEU A 156 12.02 3.92 8.20
C LEU A 156 11.35 2.57 8.48
N PRO A 157 11.52 2.02 9.69
CA PRO A 157 10.83 0.81 10.07
C PRO A 157 9.32 1.06 10.16
N HIS A 158 8.53 0.05 9.87
CA HIS A 158 7.12 0.03 10.17
C HIS A 158 6.91 -0.99 11.29
N PHE A 159 6.31 -0.67 12.42
CA PHE A 159 5.42 0.39 12.78
C PHE A 159 5.94 1.06 14.08
N MET A 160 5.69 2.38 14.23
CA MET A 160 5.98 3.15 15.47
C MET A 160 7.46 3.15 15.94
N GLU A 161 8.40 2.93 15.04
CA GLU A 161 9.82 3.03 15.33
C GLU A 161 10.41 4.31 14.73
N SER A 162 11.44 4.86 15.38
CA SER A 162 12.15 6.03 14.89
C SER A 162 12.94 5.71 13.61
N PRO A 163 13.05 6.65 12.66
CA PRO A 163 13.91 6.49 11.50
C PRO A 163 15.39 6.37 11.91
N ARG A 164 16.20 5.69 11.09
CA ARG A 164 17.62 5.45 11.33
C ARG A 164 18.43 5.93 10.14
N LEU A 165 19.30 6.94 10.36
CA LEU A 165 20.19 7.45 9.33
C LEU A 165 21.44 6.56 9.21
N ILE A 166 21.85 6.26 7.97
CA ILE A 166 23.03 5.46 7.65
C ILE A 166 23.88 6.26 6.65
N VAL A 167 25.10 6.61 7.05
CA VAL A 167 26.09 7.28 6.21
C VAL A 167 27.38 6.46 6.26
N ASP A 168 28.00 6.24 5.14
CA ASP A 168 29.23 5.45 4.98
C ASP A 168 29.20 4.07 5.64
N GLY A 169 28.01 3.47 5.68
CA GLY A 169 27.79 2.14 6.23
C GLY A 169 27.59 2.10 7.75
N GLU A 170 27.57 3.23 8.43
CA GLU A 170 27.43 3.34 9.88
C GLU A 170 26.18 4.15 10.25
N TYR A 171 25.57 3.83 11.41
CA TYR A 171 24.47 4.62 11.94
C TYR A 171 24.95 5.99 12.40
N GLN A 172 24.20 7.03 12.02
CA GLN A 172 24.43 8.38 12.47
C GLN A 172 23.27 8.85 13.36
N PRO A 173 23.56 9.64 14.41
CA PRO A 173 22.51 10.26 15.20
C PRO A 173 21.69 11.21 14.34
N ILE A 174 20.38 11.15 14.50
CA ILE A 174 19.45 12.14 13.94
C ILE A 174 18.59 12.70 15.04
N GLU A 175 18.34 13.99 14.99
CA GLU A 175 17.31 14.60 15.84
C GLU A 175 15.95 14.39 15.17
N VAL A 176 15.14 13.52 15.74
CA VAL A 176 13.74 13.39 15.35
C VAL A 176 12.95 14.37 16.22
N LYS A 177 12.57 15.50 15.63
CA LYS A 177 11.66 16.43 16.30
C LYS A 177 10.38 15.69 16.62
N LYS A 178 9.91 15.83 17.85
CA LYS A 178 8.61 15.28 18.25
C LYS A 178 7.55 15.88 17.33
N PHE A 179 6.85 15.03 16.62
CA PHE A 179 5.82 15.46 15.68
C PHE A 179 4.55 15.77 16.45
N ASP A 180 4.52 16.89 17.11
CA ASP A 180 3.33 17.53 17.64
C ASP A 180 3.67 18.97 18.03
N PRO A 181 3.98 19.85 17.08
CA PRO A 181 4.42 21.20 17.37
C PRO A 181 3.34 22.02 18.11
N GLU A 182 2.09 21.62 18.02
CA GLU A 182 0.94 22.33 18.64
C GLU A 182 0.26 21.56 19.75
N GLY A 183 0.76 20.38 20.13
CA GLY A 183 0.15 19.53 21.16
C GLY A 183 -1.20 18.91 20.77
N LYS A 184 -1.57 18.94 19.49
CA LYS A 184 -2.87 18.46 19.01
C LYS A 184 -2.90 16.96 18.74
N LEU A 185 -1.77 16.37 18.32
CA LEU A 185 -1.67 14.99 17.87
C LEU A 185 -1.16 14.02 18.92
N GLY A 186 -0.60 14.52 20.01
CA GLY A 186 0.05 13.73 21.05
C GLY A 186 1.56 13.73 20.95
N ILE A 187 2.20 13.39 22.05
CA ILE A 187 3.63 13.59 22.21
C ILE A 187 4.44 12.33 21.91
N SER A 188 3.82 11.17 21.92
CA SER A 188 4.51 9.90 21.79
C SER A 188 3.87 9.05 20.70
N VAL A 189 4.62 8.81 19.65
CA VAL A 189 4.27 7.83 18.60
C VAL A 189 4.27 6.38 19.11
N ASN A 190 4.71 6.16 20.35
CA ASN A 190 4.80 4.85 20.99
C ASN A 190 3.59 4.52 21.87
N ASP A 191 2.65 5.43 22.03
CA ASP A 191 1.45 5.22 22.85
C ASP A 191 0.19 5.29 21.97
N TYR A 192 -0.03 4.20 21.25
CA TYR A 192 -1.15 4.09 20.30
C TYR A 192 -2.50 4.21 21.00
N GLU A 193 -2.67 3.57 22.16
CA GLU A 193 -3.95 3.56 22.87
C GLU A 193 -4.34 4.96 23.37
N ARG A 194 -3.36 5.75 23.80
CA ARG A 194 -3.58 7.12 24.24
C ARG A 194 -3.80 8.07 23.05
N ASP A 195 -3.06 7.91 21.96
CA ASP A 195 -3.00 8.90 20.89
C ASP A 195 -3.97 8.60 19.73
N ALA A 196 -4.37 7.35 19.53
CA ALA A 196 -5.35 7.00 18.49
C ALA A 196 -6.70 7.73 18.63
N PRO A 197 -7.27 7.94 19.82
CA PRO A 197 -8.51 8.71 19.95
C PRO A 197 -8.41 10.14 19.41
N LYS A 198 -7.25 10.78 19.47
CA LYS A 198 -7.03 12.14 18.95
C LYS A 198 -7.27 12.23 17.45
N HIS A 199 -6.89 11.19 16.71
CA HIS A 199 -7.15 11.12 15.27
C HIS A 199 -8.66 11.16 14.96
N TYR A 200 -9.46 10.43 15.71
CA TYR A 200 -10.92 10.46 15.56
C TYR A 200 -11.51 11.79 15.98
N HIS A 201 -11.01 12.39 17.07
CA HIS A 201 -11.43 13.74 17.50
C HIS A 201 -11.12 14.77 16.42
N GLN A 202 -9.92 14.74 15.83
CA GLN A 202 -9.56 15.64 14.75
C GLN A 202 -10.54 15.54 13.57
N PHE A 203 -10.95 14.34 13.20
CA PHE A 203 -11.94 14.14 12.14
C PHE A 203 -13.28 14.80 12.47
N VAL A 204 -13.77 14.62 13.71
CA VAL A 204 -15.02 15.24 14.16
C VAL A 204 -14.90 16.76 14.17
N GLU A 205 -13.81 17.31 14.71
CA GLU A 205 -13.58 18.76 14.75
C GLU A 205 -13.47 19.36 13.33
N ALA A 206 -12.85 18.64 12.39
CA ALA A 206 -12.83 19.05 11.00
C ALA A 206 -14.22 19.06 10.35
N CYS A 207 -15.06 18.06 10.65
CA CYS A 207 -16.45 18.05 10.19
C CYS A 207 -17.27 19.24 10.74
N LEU A 208 -16.91 19.73 11.94
CA LEU A 208 -17.51 20.90 12.57
C LEU A 208 -16.89 22.23 12.10
N GLY A 209 -15.92 22.20 11.20
CA GLY A 209 -15.22 23.38 10.69
C GLY A 209 -14.28 24.05 11.71
N ARG A 210 -13.80 23.30 12.71
CA ARG A 210 -12.95 23.80 13.80
C ARG A 210 -11.49 23.36 13.65
N ASP A 211 -11.20 22.39 12.80
CA ASP A 211 -9.85 21.88 12.54
C ASP A 211 -9.76 21.40 11.09
N GLU A 212 -8.57 20.95 10.67
CA GLU A 212 -8.32 20.29 9.38
C GLU A 212 -7.86 18.86 9.60
N THR A 213 -8.21 17.96 8.68
CA THR A 213 -7.74 16.57 8.76
C THR A 213 -6.28 16.47 8.33
N SER A 214 -5.51 15.60 8.98
CA SER A 214 -4.13 15.29 8.59
C SER A 214 -4.02 14.50 7.28
N ALA A 215 -5.13 13.91 6.82
CA ALA A 215 -5.22 13.17 5.56
C ALA A 215 -6.41 13.65 4.71
N PRO A 216 -6.40 14.92 4.22
CA PRO A 216 -7.47 15.43 3.38
C PRO A 216 -7.56 14.65 2.07
N PHE A 217 -8.73 14.64 1.44
CA PHE A 217 -8.93 13.91 0.18
C PHE A 217 -8.00 14.36 -0.94
N SER A 218 -7.57 15.63 -0.96
CA SER A 218 -6.57 16.12 -1.91
C SER A 218 -5.24 15.37 -1.83
N TYR A 219 -4.87 14.90 -0.65
CA TYR A 219 -3.69 14.07 -0.41
C TYR A 219 -4.00 12.57 -0.51
N SER A 220 -4.98 12.11 0.27
CA SER A 220 -5.24 10.68 0.43
C SER A 220 -5.76 10.01 -0.85
N SER A 221 -6.48 10.75 -1.72
CA SER A 221 -6.90 10.23 -3.01
C SER A 221 -5.72 9.96 -3.95
N ARG A 222 -4.70 10.83 -3.95
CA ARG A 222 -3.50 10.66 -4.80
C ARG A 222 -2.63 9.50 -4.34
N LEU A 223 -2.49 9.32 -3.03
CA LEU A 223 -1.83 8.16 -2.45
C LEU A 223 -2.58 6.86 -2.79
N THR A 224 -3.90 6.86 -2.65
CA THR A 224 -4.76 5.71 -2.98
C THR A 224 -4.68 5.39 -4.47
N GLU A 225 -4.75 6.39 -5.34
CA GLU A 225 -4.59 6.24 -6.79
C GLU A 225 -3.26 5.56 -7.10
N THR A 226 -2.15 6.04 -6.54
CA THR A 226 -0.83 5.43 -6.72
C THR A 226 -0.83 3.94 -6.38
N ILE A 227 -1.40 3.57 -5.23
CA ILE A 227 -1.46 2.18 -4.77
C ILE A 227 -2.30 1.33 -5.72
N LEU A 228 -3.47 1.81 -6.11
CA LEU A 228 -4.40 1.08 -6.98
C LEU A 228 -3.84 0.92 -8.41
N LEU A 229 -3.09 1.89 -8.92
CA LEU A 229 -2.37 1.72 -10.19
C LEU A 229 -1.38 0.54 -10.13
N GLY A 230 -0.68 0.36 -8.99
CA GLY A 230 0.19 -0.80 -8.75
C GLY A 230 -0.57 -2.11 -8.70
N VAL A 231 -1.78 -2.11 -8.14
CA VAL A 231 -2.68 -3.27 -8.10
C VAL A 231 -3.13 -3.66 -9.51
N ILE A 232 -3.54 -2.67 -10.33
CA ILE A 232 -3.93 -2.89 -11.74
C ILE A 232 -2.74 -3.42 -12.55
N ALA A 233 -1.54 -2.89 -12.34
CA ALA A 233 -0.34 -3.38 -13.03
C ALA A 233 -0.07 -4.88 -12.81
N GLY A 234 -0.56 -5.46 -11.71
CA GLY A 234 -0.52 -6.90 -11.46
C GLY A 234 -1.35 -7.74 -12.43
N ARG A 235 -2.27 -7.12 -13.19
CA ARG A 235 -3.02 -7.79 -14.28
C ARG A 235 -2.17 -7.96 -15.55
N PHE A 236 -1.09 -7.20 -15.67
CA PHE A 236 -0.20 -7.16 -16.82
C PHE A 236 1.26 -7.44 -16.41
N PRO A 237 1.59 -8.64 -15.92
CA PRO A 237 2.90 -8.95 -15.37
C PRO A 237 4.02 -8.60 -16.34
N ASN A 238 5.04 -7.92 -15.81
CA ASN A 238 6.24 -7.46 -16.53
C ASN A 238 6.01 -6.39 -17.61
N LYS A 239 4.78 -5.99 -17.90
CA LYS A 239 4.47 -4.88 -18.78
C LYS A 239 4.60 -3.56 -18.01
N THR A 240 5.20 -2.55 -18.62
CA THR A 240 5.15 -1.18 -18.11
C THR A 240 3.86 -0.53 -18.60
N LEU A 241 3.07 0.00 -17.68
CA LEU A 241 1.87 0.78 -17.96
C LEU A 241 2.19 2.27 -17.78
N HIS A 242 1.64 3.11 -18.65
CA HIS A 242 1.81 4.56 -18.62
C HIS A 242 0.51 5.22 -18.19
N TRP A 243 0.59 6.06 -17.17
CA TRP A 243 -0.56 6.75 -16.61
C TRP A 243 -0.62 8.21 -17.05
N ASP A 244 -1.77 8.64 -17.53
CA ASP A 244 -2.10 10.04 -17.78
C ASP A 244 -2.97 10.53 -16.61
N SER A 245 -2.36 11.21 -15.66
CA SER A 245 -3.02 11.67 -14.44
C SER A 245 -4.04 12.78 -14.66
N GLN A 246 -3.94 13.52 -15.76
CA GLN A 246 -4.91 14.57 -16.08
C GLN A 246 -6.21 13.99 -16.61
N LYS A 247 -6.12 12.92 -17.39
CA LYS A 247 -7.26 12.23 -17.98
C LYS A 247 -7.75 11.05 -17.14
N ALA A 248 -6.98 10.65 -16.14
CA ALA A 248 -7.20 9.46 -15.32
C ALA A 248 -7.37 8.20 -16.17
N VAL A 249 -6.43 7.95 -17.10
CA VAL A 249 -6.44 6.78 -18.01
C VAL A 249 -5.03 6.24 -18.23
N PHE A 250 -4.94 4.94 -18.48
CA PHE A 250 -3.72 4.34 -19.01
C PHE A 250 -3.60 4.58 -20.51
N LYS A 251 -2.38 4.76 -21.03
CA LYS A 251 -2.12 4.76 -22.47
C LYS A 251 -2.42 3.40 -23.10
N GLU A 252 -2.26 2.34 -22.33
CA GLU A 252 -2.59 0.98 -22.70
C GLU A 252 -4.09 0.75 -22.52
N ASN A 253 -4.85 0.79 -23.62
CA ASN A 253 -6.32 0.75 -23.61
C ASN A 253 -6.88 -0.47 -22.87
N GLU A 254 -6.21 -1.63 -22.94
CA GLU A 254 -6.62 -2.85 -22.25
C GLU A 254 -6.55 -2.74 -20.72
N ALA A 255 -5.78 -1.81 -20.17
CA ALA A 255 -5.71 -1.58 -18.74
C ALA A 255 -6.91 -0.76 -18.22
N ASN A 256 -7.52 0.06 -19.08
CA ASN A 256 -8.60 0.96 -18.69
C ASN A 256 -9.90 0.24 -18.30
N VAL A 257 -10.07 -1.02 -18.71
CA VAL A 257 -11.24 -1.82 -18.28
C VAL A 257 -11.25 -2.08 -16.77
N PHE A 258 -10.10 -2.01 -16.12
CA PHE A 258 -9.94 -2.22 -14.68
C PHE A 258 -10.11 -0.94 -13.83
N LEU A 259 -10.39 0.19 -14.48
CA LEU A 259 -10.71 1.45 -13.78
C LEU A 259 -12.17 1.51 -13.31
N LYS A 260 -12.99 0.57 -13.76
CA LYS A 260 -14.40 0.45 -13.37
C LYS A 260 -14.65 -0.94 -12.80
N GLY A 261 -15.41 -1.00 -11.71
CA GLY A 261 -15.93 -2.25 -11.19
C GLY A 261 -16.99 -2.85 -12.13
N MET A 262 -17.08 -4.18 -12.15
CA MET A 262 -18.24 -4.87 -12.70
C MET A 262 -19.24 -5.07 -11.57
N GLU A 263 -20.39 -4.42 -11.68
CA GLU A 263 -21.46 -4.54 -10.70
C GLU A 263 -22.50 -5.51 -11.21
N ARG A 264 -23.01 -6.35 -10.29
CA ARG A 264 -24.18 -7.17 -10.62
C ARG A 264 -25.41 -6.27 -10.77
N LYS A 265 -26.33 -6.68 -11.63
CA LYS A 265 -27.66 -6.07 -11.72
C LYS A 265 -28.54 -6.70 -10.65
N PHE A 266 -29.18 -5.90 -9.84
CA PHE A 266 -30.16 -6.31 -8.82
C PHE A 266 -31.54 -6.42 -9.45
#